data_1b4acd14be0468c3e7ef361519520117
#
_entry.id   1b4acd14be0468c3e7ef361519520117
#
_cell.length_a   1.000
_cell.length_b   1.000
_cell.length_c   1.000
_cell.angle_alpha   90.00
_cell.angle_beta   90.00
_cell.angle_gamma   90.00
#
_symmetry.space_group_name_H-M   'P 1'
#
loop_
_entity.id
_entity.type
_entity.pdbx_description
1 polymer ?
#
loop_
_entity_poly.entity_id
_entity_poly.type
_entity_poly.pdbx_seq_one_letter_code
_entity_poly.pdbx_strand_id
1 'polypeptide(L)'
;VSSAYDENHRKCVASNHSSTHLLHHYLRFTLGEHVQQRGSSVTEDGFRFDFTHTKPVTEKELMFIENSIQDEIHASTNTQKNILPFDKAIESGALAFFEEKYADNVRVVNIGKESIELCGGTHVENTYEIGAIKIISQSSVANGIRRLECVTGQNAFRFINNKLKILDFICEEPVSYTHLRAHETSE
;
A
#
# COMPACT_ATOMS: atom_id res chain seq x y z
N VAL A 1 21.72 29.55 0.68
CA VAL A 1 20.68 29.17 -0.30
C VAL A 1 19.55 28.51 0.48
N SER A 2 18.40 29.19 0.64
CA SER A 2 17.21 28.59 1.22
C SER A 2 16.52 27.80 0.11
N SER A 3 16.45 26.48 0.22
CA SER A 3 15.62 25.66 -0.65
C SER A 3 14.22 25.57 -0.04
N ALA A 4 13.23 26.14 -0.71
CA ALA A 4 11.82 25.90 -0.39
C ALA A 4 11.41 24.58 -1.05
N TYR A 5 10.76 23.69 -0.29
CA TYR A 5 10.12 22.49 -0.82
C TYR A 5 8.61 22.62 -0.60
N ASP A 6 7.85 21.97 -1.47
CA ASP A 6 6.39 21.88 -1.30
C ASP A 6 6.07 20.92 -0.15
N GLU A 7 5.57 21.45 0.96
CA GLU A 7 5.21 20.67 2.14
C GLU A 7 4.11 19.64 1.86
N ASN A 8 3.15 20.00 0.99
CA ASN A 8 2.04 19.10 0.64
C ASN A 8 2.55 17.92 -0.15
N HIS A 9 3.34 18.18 -1.19
CA HIS A 9 4.00 17.13 -1.96
C HIS A 9 4.81 16.20 -1.05
N ARG A 10 5.64 16.78 -0.16
CA ARG A 10 6.46 16.01 0.77
C ARG A 10 5.62 15.14 1.72
N LYS A 11 4.51 15.66 2.25
CA LYS A 11 3.60 14.88 3.11
C LYS A 11 2.97 13.70 2.36
N CYS A 12 2.47 13.93 1.15
CA CYS A 12 1.90 12.86 0.33
C CYS A 12 2.92 11.76 0.02
N VAL A 13 4.12 12.14 -0.40
CA VAL A 13 5.21 11.19 -0.67
C VAL A 13 5.63 10.45 0.59
N ALA A 14 5.73 11.12 1.75
CA ALA A 14 6.05 10.47 3.03
C ALA A 14 4.98 9.45 3.45
N SER A 15 3.70 9.78 3.30
CA SER A 15 2.58 8.89 3.60
C SER A 15 2.60 7.67 2.68
N ASN A 16 2.74 7.86 1.37
CA ASN A 16 2.83 6.79 0.41
C ASN A 16 4.06 5.90 0.65
N HIS A 17 5.23 6.49 0.95
CA HIS A 17 6.44 5.73 1.23
C HIS A 17 6.34 4.93 2.53
N SER A 18 5.80 5.51 3.59
CA SER A 18 5.58 4.78 4.85
C SER A 18 4.60 3.62 4.67
N SER A 19 3.59 3.81 3.81
CA SER A 19 2.64 2.76 3.48
C SER A 19 3.25 1.62 2.66
N THR A 20 4.32 1.85 1.88
CA THR A 20 5.02 0.74 1.20
C THR A 20 5.66 -0.21 2.20
N HIS A 21 6.22 0.30 3.29
CA HIS A 21 6.80 -0.51 4.36
C HIS A 21 5.74 -1.35 5.08
N LEU A 22 4.62 -0.74 5.46
CA LEU A 22 3.50 -1.47 6.06
C LEU A 22 2.93 -2.51 5.11
N LEU A 23 2.75 -2.17 3.82
CA LEU A 23 2.28 -3.11 2.81
C LEU A 23 3.23 -4.30 2.67
N HIS A 24 4.53 -4.06 2.61
CA HIS A 24 5.53 -5.12 2.51
C HIS A 24 5.48 -6.05 3.72
N HIS A 25 5.43 -5.49 4.94
CA HIS A 25 5.29 -6.28 6.16
C HIS A 25 4.06 -7.18 6.11
N TYR A 26 2.87 -6.63 5.83
CA TYR A 26 1.62 -7.40 5.83
C TYR A 26 1.50 -8.37 4.65
N LEU A 27 2.12 -8.08 3.50
CA LEU A 27 2.26 -9.06 2.42
C LEU A 27 3.09 -10.26 2.86
N ARG A 28 4.23 -10.05 3.52
CA ARG A 28 5.06 -11.14 4.07
C ARG A 28 4.32 -11.93 5.14
N PHE A 29 3.65 -11.25 6.04
CA PHE A 29 2.85 -11.88 7.10
C PHE A 29 1.74 -12.76 6.54
N THR A 30 1.03 -12.29 5.50
CA THR A 30 -0.15 -12.97 4.94
C THR A 30 0.21 -14.06 3.94
N LEU A 31 1.19 -13.79 3.05
CA LEU A 31 1.52 -14.67 1.94
C LEU A 31 2.76 -15.54 2.20
N GLY A 32 3.60 -15.13 3.15
CA GLY A 32 4.80 -15.85 3.56
C GLY A 32 6.12 -15.11 3.28
N GLU A 33 7.19 -15.62 3.85
CA GLU A 33 8.53 -15.00 3.81
C GLU A 33 9.16 -14.93 2.41
N HIS A 34 8.64 -15.69 1.44
CA HIS A 34 9.09 -15.65 0.04
C HIS A 34 8.77 -14.32 -0.64
N VAL A 35 7.88 -13.51 -0.04
CA VAL A 35 7.57 -12.17 -0.54
C VAL A 35 8.78 -11.27 -0.35
N GLN A 36 9.33 -10.81 -1.46
CA GLN A 36 10.45 -9.87 -1.52
C GLN A 36 10.10 -8.74 -2.46
N GLN A 37 10.46 -7.52 -2.10
CA GLN A 37 10.33 -6.38 -2.99
C GLN A 37 11.21 -6.58 -4.23
N ARG A 38 10.63 -6.34 -5.42
CA ARG A 38 11.32 -6.36 -6.71
C ARG A 38 11.36 -4.99 -7.39
N GLY A 39 10.52 -4.09 -6.93
CA GLY A 39 10.48 -2.72 -7.37
C GLY A 39 9.41 -1.94 -6.62
N SER A 40 9.57 -0.63 -6.59
CA SER A 40 8.56 0.28 -6.08
C SER A 40 8.67 1.63 -6.78
N SER A 41 7.58 2.36 -6.77
CA SER A 41 7.56 3.76 -7.22
C SER A 41 6.59 4.50 -6.32
N VAL A 42 7.05 5.61 -5.76
CA VAL A 42 6.28 6.46 -4.84
C VAL A 42 6.18 7.85 -5.44
N THR A 43 4.94 8.34 -5.55
CA THR A 43 4.61 9.68 -6.04
C THR A 43 3.69 10.38 -5.03
N GLU A 44 3.27 11.61 -5.31
CA GLU A 44 2.25 12.28 -4.51
C GLU A 44 0.86 11.68 -4.68
N ASP A 45 0.58 11.07 -5.85
CA ASP A 45 -0.72 10.51 -6.17
C ASP A 45 -0.96 9.14 -5.56
N GLY A 46 0.10 8.37 -5.31
CA GLY A 46 0.04 7.02 -4.77
C GLY A 46 1.36 6.29 -4.90
N PHE A 47 1.31 4.98 -4.77
CA PHE A 47 2.49 4.14 -4.93
C PHE A 47 2.14 2.81 -5.58
N ARG A 48 3.14 2.21 -6.20
CA ARG A 48 3.13 0.82 -6.69
C ARG A 48 4.19 0.01 -5.98
N PHE A 49 3.89 -1.26 -5.76
CA PHE A 49 4.78 -2.20 -5.11
C PHE A 49 4.83 -3.52 -5.88
N ASP A 50 6.01 -3.87 -6.37
CA ASP A 50 6.28 -5.11 -7.12
C ASP A 50 6.96 -6.11 -6.20
N PHE A 51 6.45 -7.33 -6.12
CA PHE A 51 6.93 -8.35 -5.20
C PHE A 51 6.86 -9.76 -5.78
N THR A 52 7.68 -10.65 -5.22
CA THR A 52 7.70 -12.07 -5.60
C THR A 52 6.47 -12.78 -5.08
N HIS A 53 5.61 -13.22 -6.00
CA HIS A 53 4.49 -14.11 -5.71
C HIS A 53 3.96 -14.73 -7.01
N THR A 54 3.63 -16.03 -6.99
CA THR A 54 3.29 -16.77 -8.21
C THR A 54 1.81 -16.71 -8.56
N LYS A 55 0.95 -16.51 -7.57
CA LYS A 55 -0.52 -16.52 -7.73
C LYS A 55 -1.08 -15.11 -7.56
N PRO A 56 -2.27 -14.80 -8.11
CA PRO A 56 -3.01 -13.62 -7.70
C PRO A 56 -3.27 -13.63 -6.19
N VAL A 57 -3.13 -12.48 -5.54
CA VAL A 57 -3.56 -12.31 -4.14
C VAL A 57 -5.08 -12.32 -4.12
N THR A 58 -5.68 -13.11 -3.27
CA THR A 58 -7.14 -13.21 -3.18
C THR A 58 -7.77 -11.96 -2.58
N GLU A 59 -9.02 -11.69 -2.89
CA GLU A 59 -9.77 -10.56 -2.31
C GLU A 59 -9.78 -10.59 -0.76
N LYS A 60 -9.84 -11.77 -0.17
CA LYS A 60 -9.79 -11.93 1.29
C LYS A 60 -8.43 -11.54 1.87
N GLU A 61 -7.34 -11.92 1.20
CA GLU A 61 -5.98 -11.55 1.59
C GLU A 61 -5.75 -10.05 1.41
N LEU A 62 -6.20 -9.47 0.27
CA LEU A 62 -6.11 -8.02 0.04
C LEU A 62 -6.87 -7.24 1.10
N MET A 63 -8.08 -7.67 1.43
CA MET A 63 -8.90 -7.04 2.47
C MET A 63 -8.24 -7.15 3.85
N PHE A 64 -7.68 -8.31 4.19
CA PHE A 64 -6.95 -8.50 5.45
C PHE A 64 -5.74 -7.57 5.54
N ILE A 65 -4.92 -7.51 4.48
CA ILE A 65 -3.74 -6.64 4.41
C ILE A 65 -4.14 -5.17 4.56
N GLU A 66 -5.14 -4.73 3.81
CA GLU A 66 -5.61 -3.35 3.84
C GLU A 66 -6.13 -2.96 5.23
N ASN A 67 -6.96 -3.82 5.85
CA ASN A 67 -7.48 -3.59 7.20
C ASN A 67 -6.36 -3.57 8.24
N SER A 68 -5.40 -4.48 8.17
CA SER A 68 -4.27 -4.53 9.10
C SER A 68 -3.41 -3.26 9.02
N ILE A 69 -3.17 -2.73 7.81
CA ILE A 69 -2.48 -1.45 7.64
C ILE A 69 -3.33 -0.31 8.22
N GLN A 70 -4.65 -0.33 8.00
CA GLN A 70 -5.54 0.69 8.54
C GLN A 70 -5.57 0.66 10.08
N ASP A 71 -5.48 -0.51 10.69
CA ASP A 71 -5.38 -0.65 12.14
C ASP A 71 -4.07 -0.07 12.69
N GLU A 72 -2.93 -0.26 11.99
CA GLU A 72 -1.65 0.40 12.34
C GLU A 72 -1.73 1.93 12.22
N ILE A 73 -2.45 2.45 11.22
CA ILE A 73 -2.71 3.89 11.09
C ILE A 73 -3.51 4.40 12.28
N HIS A 74 -4.57 3.70 12.67
CA HIS A 74 -5.42 4.05 13.81
C HIS A 74 -4.68 3.92 15.15
N ALA A 75 -3.73 2.99 15.27
CA ALA A 75 -2.93 2.83 16.47
C ALA A 75 -2.03 4.05 16.77
N SER A 76 -1.82 4.92 15.78
CA SER A 76 -1.10 6.20 15.96
C SER A 76 0.30 6.02 16.57
N THR A 77 1.08 5.10 16.00
CA THR A 77 2.42 4.77 16.50
C THR A 77 3.46 5.73 15.91
N ASN A 78 4.39 6.21 16.76
CA ASN A 78 5.50 7.05 16.30
C ASN A 78 6.49 6.24 15.47
N THR A 79 6.90 6.81 14.33
CA THR A 79 7.96 6.26 13.50
C THR A 79 9.31 6.47 14.18
N GLN A 80 10.08 5.40 14.34
CA GLN A 80 11.42 5.47 14.89
C GLN A 80 12.45 5.45 13.76
N LYS A 81 13.45 6.32 13.83
CA LYS A 81 14.50 6.49 12.82
C LYS A 81 15.85 6.48 13.54
N ASN A 82 16.58 5.38 13.43
CA ASN A 82 17.85 5.18 14.12
C ASN A 82 18.98 4.96 13.11
N ILE A 83 20.19 5.43 13.43
CA ILE A 83 21.39 5.08 12.68
C ILE A 83 22.14 4.04 13.51
N LEU A 84 22.33 2.86 12.94
CA LEU A 84 22.96 1.71 13.58
C LEU A 84 24.07 1.15 12.69
N PRO A 85 25.10 0.51 13.27
CA PRO A 85 25.99 -0.37 12.51
C PRO A 85 25.18 -1.44 11.77
N PHE A 86 25.59 -1.77 10.54
CA PHE A 86 24.83 -2.70 9.68
C PHE A 86 24.53 -4.03 10.37
N ASP A 87 25.54 -4.64 11.04
CA ASP A 87 25.35 -5.91 11.73
C ASP A 87 24.28 -5.83 12.83
N LYS A 88 24.27 -4.72 13.61
CA LYS A 88 23.26 -4.49 14.65
C LYS A 88 21.87 -4.25 14.06
N ALA A 89 21.79 -3.61 12.90
CA ALA A 89 20.52 -3.42 12.20
C ALA A 89 19.93 -4.78 11.79
N ILE A 90 20.73 -5.68 11.24
CA ILE A 90 20.28 -7.02 10.86
C ILE A 90 19.92 -7.86 12.10
N GLU A 91 20.71 -7.81 13.16
CA GLU A 91 20.39 -8.46 14.45
C GLU A 91 19.06 -7.99 15.05
N SER A 92 18.69 -6.73 14.83
CA SER A 92 17.39 -6.19 15.26
C SER A 92 16.19 -6.65 14.39
N GLY A 93 16.44 -7.47 13.35
CA GLY A 93 15.42 -7.96 12.43
C GLY A 93 15.09 -7.01 11.28
N ALA A 94 15.90 -5.97 11.05
CA ALA A 94 15.67 -5.05 9.96
C ALA A 94 15.84 -5.74 8.61
N LEU A 95 14.84 -5.56 7.72
CA LEU A 95 14.90 -6.07 6.36
C LEU A 95 15.81 -5.17 5.53
N ALA A 96 16.79 -5.78 4.88
CA ALA A 96 17.68 -5.14 3.92
C ALA A 96 17.19 -5.49 2.50
N PHE A 97 16.92 -4.47 1.69
CA PHE A 97 16.53 -4.63 0.30
C PHE A 97 17.71 -4.23 -0.56
N PHE A 98 17.93 -5.00 -1.61
CA PHE A 98 19.01 -4.87 -2.57
C PHE A 98 20.33 -5.48 -2.12
N GLU A 99 20.99 -6.16 -3.06
CA GLU A 99 22.37 -6.62 -2.96
C GLU A 99 23.38 -5.44 -2.99
N GLU A 100 22.98 -4.28 -2.46
CA GLU A 100 23.82 -3.10 -2.39
C GLU A 100 24.85 -3.24 -1.28
N LYS A 101 26.04 -2.71 -1.55
CA LYS A 101 27.04 -2.54 -0.50
C LYS A 101 26.55 -1.43 0.43
N TYR A 102 25.98 -1.84 1.55
CA TYR A 102 25.59 -0.91 2.60
C TYR A 102 26.86 -0.30 3.24
N ALA A 103 26.74 0.96 3.66
CA ALA A 103 27.78 1.60 4.46
C ALA A 103 27.87 0.93 5.86
N ASP A 104 28.96 1.16 6.58
CA ASP A 104 29.16 0.63 7.94
C ASP A 104 28.01 1.01 8.89
N ASN A 105 27.43 2.18 8.70
CA ASN A 105 26.26 2.65 9.43
C ASN A 105 25.08 2.83 8.47
N VAL A 106 23.93 2.32 8.85
CA VAL A 106 22.67 2.32 8.07
C VAL A 106 21.56 2.97 8.85
N ARG A 107 20.63 3.59 8.12
CA ARG A 107 19.42 4.13 8.72
C ARG A 107 18.34 3.07 8.76
N VAL A 108 17.93 2.71 9.97
CA VAL A 108 16.83 1.80 10.27
C VAL A 108 15.58 2.63 10.54
N VAL A 109 14.50 2.30 9.85
CA VAL A 109 13.20 2.93 10.03
C VAL A 109 12.22 1.88 10.53
N ASN A 110 11.59 2.15 11.67
CA ASN A 110 10.53 1.32 12.23
C ASN A 110 9.20 2.08 12.14
N ILE A 111 8.22 1.50 11.44
CA ILE A 111 6.90 2.08 11.21
C ILE A 111 5.85 1.10 11.72
N GLY A 112 4.94 1.58 12.57
CA GLY A 112 4.00 0.69 13.24
C GLY A 112 4.70 -0.20 14.27
N LYS A 113 4.16 -1.39 14.50
CA LYS A 113 4.66 -2.32 15.52
C LYS A 113 5.78 -3.22 14.99
N GLU A 114 5.68 -3.66 13.76
CA GLU A 114 6.43 -4.80 13.24
C GLU A 114 7.27 -4.51 11.99
N SER A 115 7.06 -3.37 11.32
CA SER A 115 7.81 -3.06 10.09
C SER A 115 9.14 -2.40 10.43
N ILE A 116 10.24 -3.11 10.25
CA ILE A 116 11.61 -2.65 10.51
C ILE A 116 12.44 -2.84 9.23
N GLU A 117 12.86 -1.74 8.61
CA GLU A 117 13.54 -1.79 7.31
C GLU A 117 14.72 -0.82 7.22
N LEU A 118 15.71 -1.16 6.42
CA LEU A 118 16.79 -0.24 6.05
C LEU A 118 16.27 0.73 4.99
N CYS A 119 16.14 2.00 5.34
CA CYS A 119 15.59 3.00 4.42
C CYS A 119 16.14 4.41 4.65
N GLY A 120 16.64 5.03 3.57
CA GLY A 120 17.10 6.41 3.56
C GLY A 120 16.01 7.45 3.25
N GLY A 121 14.79 7.02 2.91
CA GLY A 121 13.74 7.88 2.40
C GLY A 121 13.03 8.75 3.45
N THR A 122 12.08 9.55 2.96
CA THR A 122 11.23 10.39 3.82
C THR A 122 10.01 9.61 4.28
N HIS A 123 9.74 9.65 5.59
CA HIS A 123 8.63 8.96 6.23
C HIS A 123 7.86 9.90 7.13
N VAL A 124 6.60 9.55 7.41
CA VAL A 124 5.77 10.21 8.42
C VAL A 124 6.42 10.11 9.80
N GLU A 125 6.09 11.05 10.68
CA GLU A 125 6.55 10.98 12.08
C GLU A 125 5.65 10.07 12.93
N ASN A 126 4.38 9.95 12.54
CA ASN A 126 3.42 9.08 13.19
C ASN A 126 2.52 8.42 12.12
N THR A 127 2.12 7.16 12.36
CA THR A 127 1.31 6.39 11.39
C THR A 127 -0.04 7.05 11.08
N TYR A 128 -0.66 7.78 12.01
CA TYR A 128 -1.92 8.50 11.76
C TYR A 128 -1.83 9.51 10.59
N GLU A 129 -0.63 10.05 10.31
CA GLU A 129 -0.43 11.02 9.23
C GLU A 129 -0.67 10.42 7.84
N ILE A 130 -0.65 9.10 7.73
CA ILE A 130 -1.01 8.39 6.50
C ILE A 130 -2.50 8.61 6.17
N GLY A 131 -3.35 8.69 7.21
CA GLY A 131 -4.80 8.89 7.10
C GLY A 131 -5.53 7.61 6.72
N ALA A 132 -5.60 7.29 5.45
CA ALA A 132 -6.23 6.08 4.94
C ALA A 132 -5.36 5.43 3.87
N ILE A 133 -5.54 4.13 3.68
CA ILE A 133 -4.94 3.39 2.56
C ILE A 133 -6.01 2.68 1.75
N LYS A 134 -5.81 2.59 0.44
CA LYS A 134 -6.64 1.77 -0.45
C LYS A 134 -5.79 1.09 -1.50
N ILE A 135 -5.94 -0.24 -1.62
CA ILE A 135 -5.39 -1.02 -2.73
C ILE A 135 -6.35 -0.84 -3.90
N ILE A 136 -5.88 -0.27 -5.02
CA ILE A 136 -6.73 0.09 -6.16
C ILE A 136 -6.67 -0.92 -7.30
N SER A 137 -5.53 -1.61 -7.46
CA SER A 137 -5.37 -2.65 -8.48
C SER A 137 -4.33 -3.69 -8.09
N GLN A 138 -4.44 -4.88 -8.71
CA GLN A 138 -3.38 -5.86 -8.76
C GLN A 138 -3.15 -6.33 -10.20
N SER A 139 -1.90 -6.58 -10.55
CA SER A 139 -1.51 -7.08 -11.87
C SER A 139 -0.30 -8.01 -11.80
N SER A 140 0.01 -8.68 -12.91
CA SER A 140 1.26 -9.43 -13.07
C SER A 140 2.21 -8.60 -13.91
N VAL A 141 3.45 -8.44 -13.47
CA VAL A 141 4.49 -7.68 -14.19
C VAL A 141 5.40 -8.63 -14.98
N ALA A 142 5.72 -9.78 -14.38
CA ALA A 142 6.54 -10.83 -14.96
C ALA A 142 6.17 -12.16 -14.33
N ASN A 143 6.77 -13.25 -14.84
CA ASN A 143 6.59 -14.57 -14.21
C ASN A 143 7.06 -14.54 -12.75
N GLY A 144 6.16 -14.87 -11.83
CA GLY A 144 6.44 -14.86 -10.39
C GLY A 144 6.56 -13.46 -9.76
N ILE A 145 6.21 -12.37 -10.47
CA ILE A 145 6.21 -11.01 -9.93
C ILE A 145 4.82 -10.41 -10.04
N ARG A 146 4.27 -10.03 -8.91
CA ARG A 146 2.98 -9.35 -8.77
C ARG A 146 3.19 -7.88 -8.45
N ARG A 147 2.23 -7.06 -8.86
CA ARG A 147 2.18 -5.62 -8.59
C ARG A 147 0.88 -5.30 -7.88
N LEU A 148 0.99 -4.48 -6.84
CA LEU A 148 -0.14 -3.75 -6.25
C LEU A 148 0.05 -2.26 -6.48
N GLU A 149 -1.04 -1.58 -6.77
CA GLU A 149 -1.12 -0.13 -6.83
C GLU A 149 -2.01 0.35 -5.70
N CYS A 150 -1.54 1.35 -4.97
CA CYS A 150 -2.18 1.84 -3.76
C CYS A 150 -2.20 3.36 -3.72
N VAL A 151 -3.15 3.90 -3.00
CA VAL A 151 -3.29 5.32 -2.70
C VAL A 151 -3.48 5.53 -1.21
N THR A 152 -3.06 6.70 -0.70
CA THR A 152 -3.21 7.05 0.72
C THR A 152 -3.90 8.39 0.92
N GLY A 153 -4.30 8.67 2.14
CA GLY A 153 -4.81 9.96 2.58
C GLY A 153 -5.99 10.46 1.72
N GLN A 154 -5.87 11.69 1.23
CA GLN A 154 -6.90 12.33 0.42
C GLN A 154 -7.18 11.58 -0.89
N ASN A 155 -6.17 10.96 -1.50
CA ASN A 155 -6.35 10.21 -2.74
C ASN A 155 -7.12 8.90 -2.50
N ALA A 156 -6.91 8.24 -1.36
CA ALA A 156 -7.72 7.09 -0.94
C ALA A 156 -9.18 7.50 -0.73
N PHE A 157 -9.43 8.62 -0.05
CA PHE A 157 -10.77 9.16 0.17
C PHE A 157 -11.48 9.53 -1.15
N ARG A 158 -10.77 10.20 -2.06
CA ARG A 158 -11.31 10.52 -3.39
C ARG A 158 -11.66 9.26 -4.19
N PHE A 159 -10.80 8.25 -4.14
CA PHE A 159 -11.06 6.97 -4.81
C PHE A 159 -12.32 6.30 -4.29
N ILE A 160 -12.49 6.21 -2.96
CA ILE A 160 -13.67 5.63 -2.32
C ILE A 160 -14.94 6.39 -2.72
N ASN A 161 -14.93 7.72 -2.61
CA ASN A 161 -16.08 8.56 -2.96
C ASN A 161 -16.47 8.42 -4.44
N ASN A 162 -15.50 8.31 -5.35
CA ASN A 162 -15.79 8.09 -6.76
C ASN A 162 -16.44 6.72 -6.99
N LYS A 163 -16.01 5.68 -6.28
CA LYS A 163 -16.65 4.35 -6.35
C LYS A 163 -18.09 4.37 -5.82
N LEU A 164 -18.33 5.08 -4.71
CA LEU A 164 -19.67 5.24 -4.14
C LEU A 164 -20.61 5.98 -5.12
N LYS A 165 -20.15 7.06 -5.73
CA LYS A 165 -20.95 7.79 -6.75
C LYS A 165 -21.33 6.92 -7.95
N ILE A 166 -20.43 6.05 -8.41
CA ILE A 166 -20.72 5.10 -9.49
C ILE A 166 -21.77 4.09 -9.03
N LEU A 167 -21.67 3.60 -7.81
CA LEU A 167 -22.64 2.67 -7.23
C LEU A 167 -24.04 3.32 -7.11
N ASP A 168 -24.10 4.54 -6.58
CA ASP A 168 -25.33 5.31 -6.47
C ASP A 168 -25.98 5.50 -7.85
N PHE A 169 -25.19 5.90 -8.85
CA PHE A 169 -25.68 6.06 -10.23
C PHE A 169 -26.27 4.76 -10.79
N ILE A 170 -25.62 3.61 -10.56
CA ILE A 170 -26.13 2.30 -11.01
C ILE A 170 -27.42 1.92 -10.28
N CYS A 171 -27.55 2.26 -9.00
CA CYS A 171 -28.74 1.97 -8.20
C CYS A 171 -29.93 2.87 -8.54
N GLU A 172 -29.68 4.09 -9.04
CA GLU A 172 -30.72 5.03 -9.46
C GLU A 172 -31.29 4.75 -10.87
N GLU A 173 -30.53 4.02 -11.73
CA GLU A 173 -31.04 3.61 -13.05
C GLU A 173 -32.14 2.56 -12.87
N PRO A 174 -33.42 2.86 -13.26
CA PRO A 174 -34.48 1.88 -13.15
C PRO A 174 -34.22 0.74 -14.12
N VAL A 175 -34.05 -0.48 -13.58
CA VAL A 175 -33.98 -1.70 -14.40
C VAL A 175 -35.36 -1.90 -15.05
N SER A 176 -35.50 -1.39 -16.27
CA SER A 176 -36.68 -1.63 -17.08
C SER A 176 -36.71 -3.09 -17.51
N TYR A 177 -37.41 -3.93 -16.74
CA TYR A 177 -37.75 -5.27 -17.18
C TYR A 177 -38.82 -5.15 -18.28
N THR A 178 -38.42 -5.17 -19.54
CA THR A 178 -39.33 -5.47 -20.65
C THR A 178 -39.73 -6.94 -20.53
N HIS A 179 -40.86 -7.21 -19.92
CA HIS A 179 -41.52 -8.50 -20.04
C HIS A 179 -41.90 -8.71 -21.52
N LEU A 180 -41.11 -9.54 -22.23
CA LEU A 180 -41.56 -10.15 -23.46
C LEU A 180 -42.75 -11.07 -23.09
N ARG A 181 -43.99 -10.58 -23.23
CA ARG A 181 -45.16 -11.40 -23.25
C ARG A 181 -45.02 -12.37 -24.43
N ALA A 182 -44.82 -13.64 -24.13
CA ALA A 182 -45.04 -14.69 -25.11
C ALA A 182 -46.50 -14.58 -25.58
N HIS A 183 -46.73 -14.32 -26.83
CA HIS A 183 -48.04 -14.51 -27.45
C HIS A 183 -48.32 -15.99 -27.46
N GLU A 184 -49.24 -16.41 -26.62
CA GLU A 184 -49.94 -17.71 -26.81
C GLU A 184 -50.76 -17.58 -28.09
N THR A 185 -50.36 -18.25 -29.13
CA THR A 185 -51.16 -18.53 -30.29
C THR A 185 -52.11 -19.67 -29.91
N SER A 186 -53.37 -19.32 -29.66
CA SER A 186 -54.50 -20.28 -29.62
C SER A 186 -54.87 -20.67 -31.05
N GLU A 187 -54.81 -21.95 -31.35
CA GLU A 187 -55.68 -22.66 -32.26
C GLU A 187 -56.29 -23.88 -31.56
#